data_ed5eb566a578c91bb9e6b374f7657973
#
_entry.id   ed5eb566a578c91bb9e6b374f7657973
#
_cell.length_a   1.000
_cell.length_b   1.000
_cell.length_c   1.000
_cell.angle_alpha   90.00
_cell.angle_beta   90.00
_cell.angle_gamma   90.00
#
_symmetry.space_group_name_H-M   'P 1'
#
loop_
_entity.id
_entity.type
_entity.pdbx_description
1 polymer ?
#
loop_
_entity_poly.entity_id
_entity_poly.type
_entity_poly.pdbx_seq_one_letter_code
_entity_poly.pdbx_strand_id
1 'polypeptide(L)'
;MIKWITRLFIVLILSQLFFLFFLSFYGVETTYFNSTIQEKVRALNPNINLEFQKTKILFDIKQLGLKIKIRNPKINVKGTSANLSKLNFGISIESLLKDEFALQNGEFGLFKTDIKQLIKIINQIKPSPFLIIAKKIFKEGKIEGVAEINFDNTGKIQDDYKITGLVSDFNAKILKKFRLSQIDSNFELI
;
A
#
# COMPACT_ATOMS: atom_id res chain seq x y z
N MET A 1 13.89 50.19 11.27
CA MET A 1 13.51 49.36 10.12
C MET A 1 13.99 47.92 10.24
N ILE A 2 15.27 47.65 10.46
CA ILE A 2 15.87 46.30 10.57
C ILE A 2 15.14 45.40 11.61
N LYS A 3 14.87 45.88 12.82
CA LYS A 3 14.19 45.11 13.88
C LYS A 3 12.80 44.63 13.51
N TRP A 4 12.07 45.34 12.68
CA TRP A 4 10.75 44.91 12.19
C TRP A 4 10.87 43.80 11.14
N ILE A 5 11.83 43.91 10.24
CA ILE A 5 12.11 42.88 9.22
C ILE A 5 12.53 41.58 9.89
N THR A 6 13.40 41.63 10.89
CA THR A 6 13.83 40.45 11.65
C THR A 6 12.67 39.78 12.38
N ARG A 7 11.78 40.55 13.02
CA ARG A 7 10.57 39.99 13.66
C ARG A 7 9.65 39.31 12.66
N LEU A 8 9.40 39.95 11.51
CA LEU A 8 8.55 39.39 10.44
C LEU A 8 9.14 38.08 9.92
N PHE A 9 10.48 38.02 9.74
CA PHE A 9 11.19 36.82 9.31
C PHE A 9 11.09 35.68 10.32
N ILE A 10 11.23 35.99 11.62
CA ILE A 10 11.07 34.99 12.70
C ILE A 10 9.64 34.45 12.73
N VAL A 11 8.63 35.31 12.62
CA VAL A 11 7.22 34.89 12.57
C VAL A 11 6.95 34.00 11.37
N LEU A 12 7.51 34.32 10.21
CA LEU A 12 7.38 33.51 9.00
C LEU A 12 7.98 32.11 9.18
N ILE A 13 9.20 32.03 9.73
CA ILE A 13 9.85 30.74 10.01
C ILE A 13 9.03 29.91 11.02
N LEU A 14 8.60 30.53 12.12
CA LEU A 14 7.78 29.84 13.13
C LEU A 14 6.46 29.34 12.54
N SER A 15 5.82 30.13 11.68
CA SER A 15 4.59 29.74 10.97
C SER A 15 4.83 28.53 10.05
N GLN A 16 5.93 28.51 9.31
CA GLN A 16 6.31 27.37 8.45
C GLN A 16 6.59 26.12 9.27
N LEU A 17 7.36 26.23 10.36
CA LEU A 17 7.63 25.11 11.27
C LEU A 17 6.32 24.57 11.89
N PHE A 18 5.42 25.46 12.32
CA PHE A 18 4.12 25.06 12.85
C PHE A 18 3.27 24.35 11.78
N PHE A 19 3.29 24.84 10.55
CA PHE A 19 2.57 24.20 9.43
C PHE A 19 3.12 22.82 9.12
N LEU A 20 4.45 22.64 9.06
CA LEU A 20 5.09 21.33 8.86
C LEU A 20 4.76 20.36 10.00
N PHE A 21 4.80 20.84 11.24
CA PHE A 21 4.41 20.08 12.42
C PHE A 21 2.95 19.63 12.33
N PHE A 22 2.04 20.58 12.03
CA PHE A 22 0.64 20.28 11.82
C PHE A 22 0.44 19.23 10.71
N LEU A 23 1.11 19.40 9.58
CA LEU A 23 1.04 18.46 8.45
C LEU A 23 1.58 17.07 8.81
N SER A 24 2.56 16.98 9.70
CA SER A 24 3.13 15.71 10.15
C SER A 24 2.16 14.94 11.07
N PHE A 25 1.47 15.61 11.97
CA PHE A 25 0.58 14.96 12.94
C PHE A 25 -0.84 14.76 12.42
N TYR A 26 -1.41 15.79 11.85
CA TYR A 26 -2.81 15.78 11.41
C TYR A 26 -2.96 15.42 9.94
N GLY A 27 -2.05 15.89 9.10
CA GLY A 27 -2.13 15.73 7.66
C GLY A 27 -3.30 16.51 7.04
N VAL A 28 -3.43 16.41 5.72
CA VAL A 28 -4.53 17.02 4.95
C VAL A 28 -5.26 15.92 4.19
N GLU A 29 -6.59 15.84 4.37
CA GLU A 29 -7.43 14.96 3.58
C GLU A 29 -7.94 15.70 2.34
N THR A 30 -7.82 15.06 1.18
CA THR A 30 -8.23 15.62 -0.10
C THR A 30 -8.71 14.53 -1.04
N THR A 31 -9.55 14.90 -1.99
CA THR A 31 -9.96 14.06 -3.14
C THR A 31 -9.25 14.47 -4.43
N TYR A 32 -8.48 15.56 -4.40
CA TYR A 32 -7.86 16.18 -5.58
C TYR A 32 -6.96 15.19 -6.35
N PHE A 33 -6.23 14.33 -5.65
CA PHE A 33 -5.31 13.37 -6.27
C PHE A 33 -5.94 12.03 -6.61
N ASN A 34 -7.23 11.83 -6.34
CA ASN A 34 -7.87 10.52 -6.50
C ASN A 34 -7.83 10.05 -7.96
N SER A 35 -8.20 10.90 -8.91
CA SER A 35 -8.17 10.58 -10.34
C SER A 35 -6.75 10.26 -10.82
N THR A 36 -5.78 11.09 -10.46
CA THR A 36 -4.37 10.90 -10.84
C THR A 36 -3.81 9.57 -10.32
N ILE A 37 -4.11 9.21 -9.06
CA ILE A 37 -3.67 7.93 -8.50
C ILE A 37 -4.33 6.76 -9.24
N GLN A 38 -5.64 6.84 -9.49
CA GLN A 38 -6.37 5.80 -10.23
C GLN A 38 -5.85 5.62 -11.66
N GLU A 39 -5.58 6.71 -12.36
CA GLU A 39 -5.03 6.70 -13.71
C GLU A 39 -3.63 6.08 -13.76
N LYS A 40 -2.76 6.45 -12.81
CA LYS A 40 -1.42 5.85 -12.71
C LYS A 40 -1.48 4.35 -12.43
N VAL A 41 -2.38 3.89 -11.55
CA VAL A 41 -2.57 2.46 -11.30
C VAL A 41 -3.06 1.73 -12.56
N ARG A 42 -4.01 2.32 -13.30
CA ARG A 42 -4.49 1.75 -14.58
C ARG A 42 -3.41 1.76 -15.67
N ALA A 43 -2.56 2.77 -15.70
CA ALA A 43 -1.45 2.83 -16.66
C ALA A 43 -0.42 1.72 -16.41
N LEU A 44 -0.18 1.34 -15.13
CA LEU A 44 0.68 0.21 -14.77
C LEU A 44 0.06 -1.13 -15.13
N ASN A 45 -1.24 -1.28 -14.90
CA ASN A 45 -1.98 -2.49 -15.28
C ASN A 45 -3.46 -2.16 -15.54
N PRO A 46 -3.91 -2.19 -16.81
CA PRO A 46 -5.28 -1.81 -17.18
C PRO A 46 -6.37 -2.72 -16.60
N ASN A 47 -6.00 -3.91 -16.11
CA ASN A 47 -6.93 -4.82 -15.46
C ASN A 47 -7.22 -4.45 -14.00
N ILE A 48 -6.44 -3.53 -13.41
CA ILE A 48 -6.57 -3.11 -12.02
C ILE A 48 -7.39 -1.82 -11.95
N ASN A 49 -8.48 -1.85 -11.20
CA ASN A 49 -9.21 -0.65 -10.82
C ASN A 49 -9.10 -0.46 -9.31
N LEU A 50 -8.54 0.67 -8.90
CA LEU A 50 -8.42 1.05 -7.49
C LEU A 50 -9.54 2.03 -7.15
N GLU A 51 -10.39 1.66 -6.21
CA GLU A 51 -11.48 2.49 -5.69
C GLU A 51 -11.14 2.91 -4.27
N PHE A 52 -11.37 4.18 -3.92
CA PHE A 52 -11.18 4.70 -2.58
C PHE A 52 -11.87 6.03 -2.37
N GLN A 53 -12.04 6.43 -1.10
CA GLN A 53 -12.81 7.62 -0.76
C GLN A 53 -11.97 8.91 -0.81
N LYS A 54 -10.86 8.92 -0.09
CA LYS A 54 -10.02 10.09 0.11
C LYS A 54 -8.56 9.71 0.21
N THR A 55 -7.72 10.66 -0.13
CA THR A 55 -6.27 10.61 0.09
C THR A 55 -5.92 11.49 1.27
N LYS A 56 -5.16 10.98 2.23
CA LYS A 56 -4.58 11.75 3.33
C LYS A 56 -3.09 11.91 3.12
N ILE A 57 -2.64 13.15 3.10
CA ILE A 57 -1.23 13.52 2.93
C ILE A 57 -0.67 13.95 4.27
N LEU A 58 0.44 13.35 4.69
CA LEU A 58 1.19 13.71 5.88
C LEU A 58 2.63 14.05 5.48
N PHE A 59 3.27 14.89 6.27
CA PHE A 59 4.70 15.10 6.17
C PHE A 59 5.43 14.11 7.07
N ASP A 60 6.32 13.32 6.47
CA ASP A 60 7.18 12.39 7.23
C ASP A 60 8.50 13.07 7.55
N ILE A 61 8.66 13.48 8.82
CA ILE A 61 9.87 14.17 9.30
C ILE A 61 11.08 13.25 9.24
N LYS A 62 10.90 11.93 9.47
CA LYS A 62 12.02 10.99 9.54
C LYS A 62 12.65 10.74 8.16
N GLN A 63 11.82 10.68 7.14
CA GLN A 63 12.24 10.39 5.77
C GLN A 63 12.34 11.65 4.91
N LEU A 64 12.06 12.83 5.49
CA LEU A 64 11.95 14.10 4.76
C LEU A 64 11.15 13.93 3.47
N GLY A 65 9.91 13.44 3.62
CA GLY A 65 9.06 13.05 2.52
C GLY A 65 7.58 13.29 2.77
N LEU A 66 6.77 12.92 1.80
CA LEU A 66 5.32 12.89 1.95
C LEU A 66 4.87 11.44 2.13
N LYS A 67 4.04 11.20 3.15
CA LYS A 67 3.34 9.93 3.32
C LYS A 67 1.90 10.08 2.85
N ILE A 68 1.54 9.32 1.83
CA ILE A 68 0.19 9.29 1.27
C ILE A 68 -0.52 8.08 1.84
N LYS A 69 -1.64 8.31 2.52
CA LYS A 69 -2.52 7.26 3.04
C LYS A 69 -3.85 7.27 2.30
N ILE A 70 -4.23 6.14 1.76
CA ILE A 70 -5.48 5.98 1.03
C ILE A 70 -6.55 5.43 1.97
N ARG A 71 -7.72 6.12 2.01
CA ARG A 71 -8.84 5.76 2.88
C ARG A 71 -9.79 4.79 2.19
N ASN A 72 -10.08 3.67 2.88
CA ASN A 72 -10.97 2.60 2.42
C ASN A 72 -10.64 2.11 1.00
N PRO A 73 -9.37 1.70 0.75
CA PRO A 73 -8.98 1.24 -0.55
C PRO A 73 -9.60 -0.12 -0.86
N LYS A 74 -10.09 -0.25 -2.10
CA LYS A 74 -10.64 -1.48 -2.66
C LYS A 74 -10.04 -1.70 -4.03
N ILE A 75 -9.46 -2.87 -4.23
CA ILE A 75 -8.93 -3.27 -5.52
C ILE A 75 -9.98 -4.13 -6.25
N ASN A 76 -10.22 -3.83 -7.51
CA ASN A 76 -11.06 -4.62 -8.39
C ASN A 76 -10.25 -5.05 -9.62
N VAL A 77 -10.20 -6.35 -9.87
CA VAL A 77 -9.48 -6.93 -11.00
C VAL A 77 -10.44 -7.82 -11.77
N LYS A 78 -10.83 -7.41 -12.97
CA LYS A 78 -11.75 -8.16 -13.85
C LYS A 78 -13.01 -8.66 -13.11
N GLY A 79 -13.63 -7.77 -12.32
CA GLY A 79 -14.86 -8.09 -11.57
C GLY A 79 -14.66 -8.87 -10.27
N THR A 80 -13.42 -9.18 -9.89
CA THR A 80 -13.10 -9.75 -8.58
C THR A 80 -12.48 -8.67 -7.71
N SER A 81 -13.08 -8.39 -6.55
CA SER A 81 -12.63 -7.28 -5.69
C SER A 81 -12.14 -7.77 -4.34
N ALA A 82 -11.17 -7.07 -3.75
CA ALA A 82 -10.74 -7.24 -2.37
C ALA A 82 -10.63 -5.88 -1.68
N ASN A 83 -11.04 -5.82 -0.41
CA ASN A 83 -10.84 -4.65 0.42
C ASN A 83 -9.45 -4.68 1.03
N LEU A 84 -8.77 -3.54 0.98
CA LEU A 84 -7.46 -3.38 1.59
C LEU A 84 -7.61 -2.69 2.94
N SER A 85 -6.91 -3.19 3.96
CA SER A 85 -6.88 -2.57 5.29
C SER A 85 -5.97 -1.34 5.32
N LYS A 86 -4.93 -1.37 4.47
CA LYS A 86 -3.96 -0.29 4.32
C LYS A 86 -3.53 -0.16 2.87
N LEU A 87 -3.31 1.07 2.44
CA LEU A 87 -2.63 1.41 1.20
C LEU A 87 -1.94 2.74 1.40
N ASN A 88 -0.66 2.69 1.74
CA ASN A 88 0.15 3.85 2.05
C ASN A 88 1.39 3.87 1.15
N PHE A 89 1.87 5.07 0.82
CA PHE A 89 3.07 5.27 0.02
C PHE A 89 3.89 6.40 0.60
N GLY A 90 5.21 6.24 0.61
CA GLY A 90 6.17 7.30 0.87
C GLY A 90 6.76 7.85 -0.42
N ILE A 91 6.89 9.17 -0.52
CA ILE A 91 7.50 9.87 -1.65
C ILE A 91 8.52 10.85 -1.08
N SER A 92 9.76 10.85 -1.58
CA SER A 92 10.77 11.81 -1.13
C SER A 92 10.49 13.22 -1.65
N ILE A 93 10.88 14.24 -0.86
CA ILE A 93 10.85 15.63 -1.34
C ILE A 93 11.81 15.80 -2.52
N GLU A 94 12.95 15.11 -2.51
CA GLU A 94 13.93 15.19 -3.59
C GLU A 94 13.31 14.73 -4.93
N SER A 95 12.56 13.62 -4.93
CA SER A 95 11.90 13.14 -6.15
C SER A 95 10.80 14.08 -6.63
N LEU A 96 10.10 14.74 -5.70
CA LEU A 96 9.10 15.76 -6.04
C LEU A 96 9.73 17.01 -6.65
N LEU A 97 10.90 17.42 -6.17
CA LEU A 97 11.62 18.59 -6.71
C LEU A 97 12.24 18.33 -8.09
N LYS A 98 12.53 17.05 -8.41
CA LYS A 98 13.06 16.63 -9.72
C LYS A 98 11.99 16.26 -10.73
N ASP A 99 10.71 16.44 -10.40
CA ASP A 99 9.56 15.97 -11.19
C ASP A 99 9.56 14.44 -11.44
N GLU A 100 10.37 13.71 -10.67
CA GLU A 100 10.46 12.25 -10.68
C GLU A 100 9.59 11.69 -9.57
N PHE A 101 8.42 11.13 -9.90
CA PHE A 101 7.52 10.52 -8.92
C PHE A 101 8.04 9.13 -8.52
N ALA A 102 9.13 9.10 -7.74
CA ALA A 102 9.68 7.85 -7.22
C ALA A 102 9.11 7.54 -5.83
N LEU A 103 8.51 6.35 -5.71
CA LEU A 103 8.09 5.81 -4.42
C LEU A 103 9.33 5.39 -3.63
N GLN A 104 9.38 5.70 -2.33
CA GLN A 104 10.42 5.22 -1.41
C GLN A 104 9.99 3.94 -0.71
N ASN A 105 8.76 3.89 -0.27
CA ASN A 105 8.19 2.75 0.40
C ASN A 105 6.69 2.61 0.10
N GLY A 106 6.17 1.39 0.31
CA GLY A 106 4.76 1.08 0.21
C GLY A 106 4.33 0.13 1.33
N GLU A 107 3.15 0.36 1.88
CA GLU A 107 2.52 -0.51 2.88
C GLU A 107 1.17 -0.94 2.34
N PHE A 108 1.01 -2.24 2.10
CA PHE A 108 -0.18 -2.85 1.53
C PHE A 108 -0.78 -3.81 2.55
N GLY A 109 -1.93 -3.48 3.09
CA GLY A 109 -2.65 -4.36 4.01
C GLY A 109 -3.86 -4.98 3.32
N LEU A 110 -4.10 -6.25 3.60
CA LEU A 110 -5.26 -7.01 3.15
C LEU A 110 -6.15 -7.31 4.34
N PHE A 111 -7.46 -7.00 4.24
CA PHE A 111 -8.45 -7.50 5.19
C PHE A 111 -8.65 -9.01 4.98
N LYS A 112 -9.19 -9.67 6.01
CA LYS A 112 -9.53 -11.08 6.00
C LYS A 112 -10.32 -11.44 4.72
N THR A 113 -9.63 -12.07 3.77
CA THR A 113 -10.09 -12.34 2.41
C THR A 113 -10.02 -13.84 2.12
N ASP A 114 -10.98 -14.37 1.39
CA ASP A 114 -10.97 -15.76 0.94
C ASP A 114 -9.72 -16.04 0.07
N ILE A 115 -9.03 -17.13 0.38
CA ILE A 115 -7.77 -17.48 -0.30
C ILE A 115 -7.96 -17.77 -1.80
N LYS A 116 -9.08 -18.34 -2.20
CA LYS A 116 -9.40 -18.58 -3.62
C LYS A 116 -9.64 -17.28 -4.36
N GLN A 117 -10.31 -16.32 -3.70
CA GLN A 117 -10.53 -14.98 -4.24
C GLN A 117 -9.19 -14.26 -4.45
N LEU A 118 -8.29 -14.32 -3.46
CA LEU A 118 -6.96 -13.74 -3.57
C LEU A 118 -6.15 -14.38 -4.69
N ILE A 119 -6.11 -15.71 -4.78
CA ILE A 119 -5.44 -16.45 -5.86
C ILE A 119 -6.00 -16.03 -7.23
N LYS A 120 -7.32 -15.85 -7.33
CA LYS A 120 -7.97 -15.40 -8.58
C LYS A 120 -7.50 -14.01 -8.97
N ILE A 121 -7.47 -13.06 -8.01
CA ILE A 121 -6.99 -11.69 -8.22
C ILE A 121 -5.53 -11.71 -8.69
N ILE A 122 -4.65 -12.40 -7.97
CA ILE A 122 -3.22 -12.45 -8.31
C ILE A 122 -3.01 -13.08 -9.70
N ASN A 123 -3.74 -14.16 -10.00
CA ASN A 123 -3.63 -14.81 -11.32
C ASN A 123 -4.15 -13.93 -12.48
N GLN A 124 -5.09 -13.03 -12.21
CA GLN A 124 -5.57 -12.06 -13.20
C GLN A 124 -4.59 -10.91 -13.43
N ILE A 125 -3.80 -10.55 -12.41
CA ILE A 125 -2.74 -9.51 -12.49
C ILE A 125 -1.50 -10.09 -13.17
N LYS A 126 -1.02 -11.23 -12.67
CA LYS A 126 0.19 -11.91 -13.15
C LYS A 126 -0.05 -13.42 -13.19
N PRO A 127 -0.49 -13.97 -14.32
CA PRO A 127 -0.70 -15.41 -14.48
C PRO A 127 0.56 -16.21 -14.18
N SER A 128 0.43 -17.28 -13.39
CA SER A 128 1.53 -18.17 -13.06
C SER A 128 1.05 -19.62 -12.95
N PRO A 129 1.80 -20.60 -13.47
CA PRO A 129 1.50 -22.03 -13.29
C PRO A 129 1.38 -22.43 -11.82
N PHE A 130 2.17 -21.81 -10.94
CA PHE A 130 2.10 -22.01 -9.49
C PHE A 130 0.73 -21.67 -8.92
N LEU A 131 0.10 -20.56 -9.36
CA LEU A 131 -1.23 -20.14 -8.91
C LEU A 131 -2.33 -21.12 -9.36
N ILE A 132 -2.16 -21.76 -10.51
CA ILE A 132 -3.07 -22.83 -10.99
C ILE A 132 -3.00 -24.03 -10.05
N ILE A 133 -1.80 -24.43 -9.64
CA ILE A 133 -1.56 -25.52 -8.68
C ILE A 133 -2.13 -25.11 -7.31
N ALA A 134 -1.83 -23.92 -6.82
CA ALA A 134 -2.33 -23.39 -5.55
C ALA A 134 -3.87 -23.42 -5.48
N LYS A 135 -4.57 -23.02 -6.56
CA LYS A 135 -6.03 -23.11 -6.68
C LYS A 135 -6.59 -24.53 -6.55
N LYS A 136 -5.82 -25.53 -7.02
CA LYS A 136 -6.21 -26.94 -6.92
C LYS A 136 -6.00 -27.49 -5.50
N ILE A 137 -4.93 -27.05 -4.83
CA ILE A 137 -4.54 -27.50 -3.50
C ILE A 137 -5.41 -26.83 -2.42
N PHE A 138 -5.54 -25.52 -2.46
CA PHE A 138 -6.23 -24.73 -1.44
C PHE A 138 -7.74 -24.80 -1.65
N LYS A 139 -8.44 -25.38 -0.69
CA LYS A 139 -9.90 -25.61 -0.78
C LYS A 139 -10.69 -24.49 -0.10
N GLU A 140 -10.23 -24.08 1.06
CA GLU A 140 -10.87 -23.06 1.90
C GLU A 140 -9.80 -22.38 2.72
N GLY A 141 -10.14 -21.25 3.29
CA GLY A 141 -9.29 -20.47 4.18
C GLY A 141 -9.44 -18.99 3.93
N LYS A 142 -9.09 -18.24 4.94
CA LYS A 142 -9.05 -16.78 4.89
C LYS A 142 -7.64 -16.34 5.18
N ILE A 143 -7.21 -15.29 4.52
CA ILE A 143 -5.89 -14.69 4.69
C ILE A 143 -6.04 -13.20 4.96
N GLU A 144 -5.28 -12.70 5.89
CA GLU A 144 -5.08 -11.29 6.15
C GLU A 144 -3.60 -11.02 6.38
N GLY A 145 -3.13 -9.83 6.09
CA GLY A 145 -1.73 -9.53 6.27
C GLY A 145 -1.35 -8.14 5.80
N VAL A 146 -0.08 -7.81 6.02
CA VAL A 146 0.54 -6.55 5.60
C VAL A 146 1.84 -6.86 4.88
N ALA A 147 2.03 -6.24 3.73
CA ALA A 147 3.29 -6.21 3.00
C ALA A 147 3.89 -4.81 3.11
N GLU A 148 5.13 -4.73 3.55
CA GLU A 148 5.96 -3.54 3.57
C GLU A 148 7.03 -3.70 2.49
N ILE A 149 7.13 -2.75 1.58
CA ILE A 149 7.98 -2.83 0.41
C ILE A 149 8.78 -1.53 0.31
N ASN A 150 10.08 -1.64 0.16
CA ASN A 150 10.94 -0.52 -0.12
C ASN A 150 11.30 -0.48 -1.61
N PHE A 151 11.48 0.73 -2.12
CA PHE A 151 11.84 0.96 -3.52
C PHE A 151 13.19 1.69 -3.57
N ASP A 152 13.97 1.38 -4.58
CA ASP A 152 15.18 2.15 -4.87
C ASP A 152 14.85 3.47 -5.58
N ASN A 153 15.86 4.30 -5.82
CA ASN A 153 15.69 5.59 -6.49
C ASN A 153 15.19 5.47 -7.94
N THR A 154 15.19 4.26 -8.52
CA THR A 154 14.64 3.97 -9.85
C THR A 154 13.20 3.44 -9.81
N GLY A 155 12.63 3.27 -8.61
CA GLY A 155 11.29 2.72 -8.40
C GLY A 155 11.21 1.19 -8.48
N LYS A 156 12.34 0.48 -8.44
CA LYS A 156 12.36 -0.99 -8.35
C LYS A 156 12.24 -1.43 -6.90
N ILE A 157 11.55 -2.54 -6.68
CA ILE A 157 11.42 -3.17 -5.37
C ILE A 157 12.81 -3.64 -4.91
N GLN A 158 13.15 -3.27 -3.69
CA GLN A 158 14.36 -3.76 -3.01
C GLN A 158 14.10 -5.13 -2.39
N ASP A 159 15.17 -5.87 -2.11
CA ASP A 159 15.07 -7.23 -1.55
C ASP A 159 14.72 -7.24 -0.05
N ASP A 160 14.63 -6.09 0.60
CA ASP A 160 14.29 -5.88 2.02
C ASP A 160 12.77 -5.71 2.26
N TYR A 161 11.94 -6.41 1.52
CA TYR A 161 10.51 -6.43 1.77
C TYR A 161 10.14 -7.33 2.96
N LYS A 162 9.09 -6.95 3.66
CA LYS A 162 8.54 -7.74 4.77
C LYS A 162 7.07 -8.02 4.54
N ILE A 163 6.66 -9.30 4.61
CA ILE A 163 5.25 -9.68 4.51
C ILE A 163 4.89 -10.48 5.75
N THR A 164 3.93 -9.97 6.51
CA THR A 164 3.40 -10.65 7.71
C THR A 164 1.91 -10.90 7.54
N GLY A 165 1.44 -12.02 8.06
CA GLY A 165 0.01 -12.30 7.97
C GLY A 165 -0.45 -13.49 8.79
N LEU A 166 -1.75 -13.70 8.75
CA LEU A 166 -2.47 -14.78 9.39
C LEU A 166 -3.30 -15.52 8.32
N VAL A 167 -3.19 -16.82 8.32
CA VAL A 167 -4.11 -17.71 7.60
C VAL A 167 -5.01 -18.36 8.63
N SER A 168 -6.32 -18.34 8.41
CA SER A 168 -7.31 -18.94 9.31
C SER A 168 -8.28 -19.84 8.55
N ASP A 169 -8.83 -20.84 9.26
CA ASP A 169 -9.77 -21.83 8.71
C ASP A 169 -9.24 -22.53 7.45
N PHE A 170 -7.93 -22.76 7.41
CA PHE A 170 -7.26 -23.22 6.21
C PHE A 170 -7.48 -24.71 5.96
N ASN A 171 -7.96 -25.05 4.77
CA ASN A 171 -8.15 -26.40 4.29
C ASN A 171 -7.40 -26.60 2.97
N ALA A 172 -6.54 -27.61 2.92
CA ALA A 172 -5.80 -27.97 1.73
C ALA A 172 -5.87 -29.46 1.45
N LYS A 173 -5.89 -29.81 0.15
CA LYS A 173 -5.78 -31.20 -0.34
C LYS A 173 -4.52 -31.31 -1.17
N ILE A 174 -3.45 -31.84 -0.57
CA ILE A 174 -2.13 -31.90 -1.21
C ILE A 174 -2.07 -33.07 -2.19
N LEU A 175 -2.55 -34.26 -1.76
CA LEU A 175 -2.64 -35.48 -2.56
C LEU A 175 -3.99 -36.15 -2.33
N LYS A 176 -4.33 -37.18 -3.13
CA LYS A 176 -5.60 -37.92 -2.95
C LYS A 176 -5.82 -38.39 -1.51
N LYS A 177 -4.76 -38.69 -0.77
CA LYS A 177 -4.80 -39.24 0.61
C LYS A 177 -4.49 -38.23 1.71
N PHE A 178 -3.95 -37.04 1.40
CA PHE A 178 -3.55 -36.06 2.41
C PHE A 178 -4.43 -34.83 2.36
N ARG A 179 -5.12 -34.57 3.47
CA ARG A 179 -5.92 -33.38 3.72
C ARG A 179 -5.41 -32.68 4.98
N LEU A 180 -5.19 -31.39 4.86
CA LEU A 180 -4.98 -30.50 6.00
C LEU A 180 -6.29 -29.77 6.23
N SER A 181 -6.75 -29.69 7.49
CA SER A 181 -8.04 -29.06 7.83
C SER A 181 -7.91 -28.24 9.10
N GLN A 182 -8.63 -27.12 9.15
CA GLN A 182 -8.74 -26.23 10.32
C GLN A 182 -7.40 -25.75 10.85
N ILE A 183 -6.51 -25.30 9.94
CA ILE A 183 -5.20 -24.78 10.31
C ILE A 183 -5.30 -23.27 10.43
N ASP A 184 -4.86 -22.75 11.56
CA ASP A 184 -4.56 -21.33 11.79
C ASP A 184 -3.05 -21.19 11.95
N SER A 185 -2.45 -20.26 11.20
CA SER A 185 -1.01 -20.06 11.20
C SER A 185 -0.63 -18.63 10.90
N ASN A 186 0.32 -18.11 11.64
CA ASN A 186 1.01 -16.87 11.27
C ASN A 186 2.14 -17.19 10.30
N PHE A 187 2.42 -16.26 9.41
CA PHE A 187 3.57 -16.33 8.51
C PHE A 187 4.28 -14.99 8.44
N GLU A 188 5.59 -15.06 8.23
CA GLU A 188 6.46 -13.93 7.99
C GLU A 188 7.43 -14.30 6.88
N LEU A 189 7.57 -13.42 5.89
CA LEU A 189 8.55 -13.49 4.81
C LEU A 189 9.40 -12.22 4.87
N ILE A 190 10.71 -12.40 4.85
CA ILE A 190 11.72 -11.34 4.94
C ILE A 190 12.69 -11.54 3.78
#